data_db5cbc47ace455bcc05744c760103b77
#
_entry.id   db5cbc47ace455bcc05744c760103b77
#
_cell.length_a   1.000
_cell.length_b   1.000
_cell.length_c   1.000
_cell.angle_alpha   90.00
_cell.angle_beta   90.00
_cell.angle_gamma   90.00
#
_symmetry.space_group_name_H-M   'P 1'
#
loop_
_entity.id
_entity.type
_entity.pdbx_description
1 polymer ?
#
loop_
_entity_poly.entity_id
_entity_poly.type
_entity_poly.pdbx_seq_one_letter_code
_entity_poly.pdbx_strand_id
1 'polypeptide(L)'
;MDFLTDWLENWIRELLIGGIMGNLEGLFDTVNAKVGEIAVQVGTTPAAWNAGVFSLIRQLSETVILPIAGLVLTFVATYELIQMLLEKNNMHEFDVANIYKWVFKTACAILILSNTFNIVMAVFDVSQSAISSAAGLIQGSTDITPDMLAELETTLEAMDLGPLLGLWLQSSIIGVTMQIMGIIIFVLVYGRMLEIYLLTSLAPLPVATLANRELGGAGQNYLKSLFTVGFQGMLILVCVAIYAVLIQGIATSGDPIGSIWGTIGYTVLLCFMLFKTGGIAQRIFGAH
;
A
#
# COMPACT_ATOMS: atom_id res chain seq x y z
N MET A 1 31.46 20.76 -49.19
CA MET A 1 30.25 20.05 -48.73
C MET A 1 30.44 19.47 -47.32
N ASP A 2 31.64 19.10 -46.97
CA ASP A 2 31.99 18.48 -45.70
C ASP A 2 31.67 19.36 -44.46
N PHE A 3 31.88 20.69 -44.53
CA PHE A 3 31.59 21.60 -43.43
C PHE A 3 30.09 21.67 -43.04
N LEU A 4 29.19 21.60 -44.04
CA LEU A 4 27.74 21.60 -43.78
C LEU A 4 27.24 20.26 -43.23
N THR A 5 27.85 19.16 -43.70
CA THR A 5 27.54 17.81 -43.16
C THR A 5 28.03 17.67 -41.76
N ASP A 6 29.27 18.09 -41.45
CA ASP A 6 29.82 18.03 -40.08
C ASP A 6 29.07 18.94 -39.11
N TRP A 7 28.63 20.13 -39.53
CA TRP A 7 27.82 21.01 -38.69
C TRP A 7 26.43 20.41 -38.42
N LEU A 8 25.78 19.84 -39.43
CA LEU A 8 24.47 19.20 -39.29
C LEU A 8 24.56 17.96 -38.39
N GLU A 9 25.61 17.17 -38.54
CA GLU A 9 25.88 15.98 -37.74
C GLU A 9 26.08 16.33 -36.28
N ASN A 10 26.88 17.36 -35.98
CA ASN A 10 27.09 17.82 -34.61
C ASN A 10 25.79 18.38 -33.99
N TRP A 11 25.01 19.15 -34.76
CA TRP A 11 23.73 19.67 -34.27
C TRP A 11 22.72 18.58 -33.96
N ILE A 12 22.60 17.55 -34.82
CA ILE A 12 21.75 16.39 -34.58
C ILE A 12 22.25 15.63 -33.36
N ARG A 13 23.56 15.44 -33.19
CA ARG A 13 24.16 14.78 -32.03
C ARG A 13 23.79 15.49 -30.72
N GLU A 14 23.99 16.80 -30.64
CA GLU A 14 23.62 17.59 -29.45
C GLU A 14 22.13 17.51 -29.15
N LEU A 15 21.27 17.54 -30.15
CA LEU A 15 19.82 17.43 -29.99
C LEU A 15 19.41 16.04 -29.46
N LEU A 16 20.03 14.97 -29.95
CA LEU A 16 19.76 13.60 -29.52
C LEU A 16 20.28 13.38 -28.10
N ILE A 17 21.51 13.81 -27.79
CA ILE A 17 22.09 13.69 -26.44
C ILE A 17 21.25 14.48 -25.43
N GLY A 18 20.92 15.74 -25.72
CA GLY A 18 20.06 16.54 -24.86
C GLY A 18 18.68 15.93 -24.66
N GLY A 19 18.10 15.32 -25.70
CA GLY A 19 16.84 14.59 -25.59
C GLY A 19 16.93 13.33 -24.73
N ILE A 20 17.99 12.54 -24.84
CA ILE A 20 18.22 11.33 -24.03
C ILE A 20 18.46 11.73 -22.57
N MET A 21 19.34 12.70 -22.33
CA MET A 21 19.65 13.19 -20.99
C MET A 21 18.40 13.76 -20.30
N GLY A 22 17.62 14.60 -20.99
CA GLY A 22 16.38 15.15 -20.46
C GLY A 22 15.34 14.06 -20.14
N ASN A 23 15.26 13.00 -20.96
CA ASN A 23 14.38 11.85 -20.66
C ASN A 23 14.87 11.06 -19.44
N LEU A 24 16.17 10.88 -19.26
CA LEU A 24 16.76 10.15 -18.12
C LEU A 24 16.68 10.97 -16.83
N GLU A 25 17.01 12.26 -16.85
CA GLU A 25 16.81 13.16 -15.70
C GLU A 25 15.33 13.18 -15.28
N GLY A 26 14.43 13.38 -16.24
CA GLY A 26 12.99 13.33 -15.98
C GLY A 26 12.51 11.98 -15.43
N LEU A 27 13.14 10.87 -15.82
CA LEU A 27 12.89 9.55 -15.25
C LEU A 27 13.27 9.50 -13.77
N PHE A 28 14.52 9.90 -13.46
CA PHE A 28 15.03 9.83 -12.09
C PHE A 28 14.27 10.77 -11.15
N ASP A 29 13.97 11.97 -11.59
CA ASP A 29 13.14 12.93 -10.85
C ASP A 29 11.74 12.36 -10.61
N THR A 30 11.14 11.73 -11.62
CA THR A 30 9.83 11.09 -11.49
C THR A 30 9.89 9.91 -10.52
N VAL A 31 10.93 9.09 -10.57
CA VAL A 31 11.13 7.98 -9.62
C VAL A 31 11.23 8.50 -8.19
N ASN A 32 12.10 9.47 -7.93
CA ASN A 32 12.28 10.05 -6.59
C ASN A 32 10.99 10.70 -6.08
N ALA A 33 10.31 11.49 -6.92
CA ALA A 33 9.04 12.11 -6.58
C ALA A 33 7.97 11.06 -6.27
N LYS A 34 7.87 9.98 -7.06
CA LYS A 34 6.88 8.90 -6.84
C LYS A 34 7.20 8.08 -5.60
N VAL A 35 8.46 7.78 -5.32
CA VAL A 35 8.89 7.11 -4.08
C VAL A 35 8.48 7.94 -2.87
N GLY A 36 8.75 9.25 -2.87
CA GLY A 36 8.36 10.17 -1.81
C GLY A 36 6.84 10.29 -1.68
N GLU A 37 6.11 10.44 -2.79
CA GLU A 37 4.64 10.50 -2.81
C GLU A 37 4.02 9.23 -2.22
N ILE A 38 4.48 8.05 -2.63
CA ILE A 38 3.98 6.77 -2.11
C ILE A 38 4.24 6.67 -0.61
N ALA A 39 5.44 7.01 -0.14
CA ALA A 39 5.79 6.95 1.27
C ALA A 39 4.86 7.84 2.12
N VAL A 40 4.58 9.06 1.66
CA VAL A 40 3.64 9.99 2.31
C VAL A 40 2.21 9.46 2.26
N GLN A 41 1.72 9.05 1.09
CA GLN A 41 0.33 8.59 0.91
C GLN A 41 0.05 7.31 1.70
N VAL A 42 0.99 6.36 1.68
CA VAL A 42 0.85 5.09 2.41
C VAL A 42 0.97 5.32 3.92
N GLY A 43 1.75 6.32 4.36
CA GLY A 43 1.90 6.75 5.74
C GLY A 43 0.79 7.68 6.26
N THR A 44 -0.14 8.13 5.42
CA THR A 44 -1.23 9.03 5.84
C THR A 44 -2.34 8.26 6.55
N THR A 45 -2.80 8.78 7.71
CA THR A 45 -3.91 8.17 8.45
C THR A 45 -5.24 8.34 7.71
N PRO A 46 -6.21 7.43 7.89
CA PRO A 46 -7.54 7.59 7.26
C PRO A 46 -8.21 8.93 7.58
N ALA A 47 -8.06 9.42 8.82
CA ALA A 47 -8.62 10.71 9.22
C ALA A 47 -7.97 11.91 8.49
N ALA A 48 -6.66 11.86 8.25
CA ALA A 48 -5.90 12.91 7.57
C ALA A 48 -6.04 12.85 6.04
N TRP A 49 -6.30 11.67 5.47
CA TRP A 49 -6.38 11.49 4.03
C TRP A 49 -7.56 12.24 3.39
N ASN A 50 -8.76 12.11 3.99
CA ASN A 50 -9.95 12.87 3.59
C ASN A 50 -10.94 12.99 4.75
N ALA A 51 -10.97 14.14 5.41
CA ALA A 51 -11.83 14.38 6.56
C ALA A 51 -13.33 14.26 6.25
N GLY A 52 -13.77 14.62 5.02
CA GLY A 52 -15.16 14.50 4.58
C GLY A 52 -15.59 13.05 4.45
N VAL A 53 -14.79 12.23 3.76
CA VAL A 53 -15.05 10.78 3.64
C VAL A 53 -14.99 10.12 5.00
N PHE A 54 -13.98 10.44 5.82
CA PHE A 54 -13.84 9.91 7.17
C PHE A 54 -15.06 10.17 8.05
N SER A 55 -15.58 11.42 8.06
CA SER A 55 -16.77 11.78 8.84
C SER A 55 -18.03 11.05 8.35
N LEU A 56 -18.19 10.88 7.04
CA LEU A 56 -19.29 10.12 6.44
C LEU A 56 -19.24 8.65 6.87
N ILE A 57 -18.08 8.01 6.77
CA ILE A 57 -17.89 6.60 7.14
C ILE A 57 -18.12 6.40 8.63
N ARG A 58 -17.62 7.31 9.47
CA ARG A 58 -17.87 7.28 10.91
C ARG A 58 -19.37 7.38 11.22
N GLN A 59 -20.05 8.35 10.63
CA GLN A 59 -21.49 8.52 10.82
C GLN A 59 -22.27 7.28 10.37
N LEU A 60 -21.93 6.70 9.20
CA LEU A 60 -22.55 5.48 8.70
C LEU A 60 -22.35 4.32 9.68
N SER A 61 -21.12 4.12 10.16
CA SER A 61 -20.78 3.05 11.11
C SER A 61 -21.54 3.20 12.43
N GLU A 62 -21.54 4.42 13.01
CA GLU A 62 -22.10 4.68 14.33
C GLU A 62 -23.65 4.78 14.32
N THR A 63 -24.26 5.35 13.27
CA THR A 63 -25.72 5.61 13.26
C THR A 63 -26.53 4.55 12.55
N VAL A 64 -25.96 3.82 11.59
CA VAL A 64 -26.69 2.81 10.80
C VAL A 64 -26.22 1.39 11.15
N ILE A 65 -24.91 1.15 11.09
CA ILE A 65 -24.38 -0.20 11.23
C ILE A 65 -24.35 -0.66 12.68
N LEU A 66 -23.97 0.21 13.62
CA LEU A 66 -23.90 -0.13 15.04
C LEU A 66 -25.24 -0.61 15.64
N PRO A 67 -26.41 0.03 15.38
CA PRO A 67 -27.70 -0.51 15.82
C PRO A 67 -28.01 -1.90 15.27
N ILE A 68 -27.71 -2.16 13.99
CA ILE A 68 -27.89 -3.48 13.38
C ILE A 68 -26.98 -4.50 14.05
N ALA A 69 -25.71 -4.13 14.29
CA ALA A 69 -24.76 -4.99 15.01
C ALA A 69 -25.19 -5.27 16.46
N GLY A 70 -25.88 -4.32 17.10
CA GLY A 70 -26.53 -4.53 18.41
C GLY A 70 -27.59 -5.64 18.39
N LEU A 71 -28.41 -5.70 17.33
CA LEU A 71 -29.36 -6.80 17.13
C LEU A 71 -28.64 -8.13 16.92
N VAL A 72 -27.57 -8.14 16.12
CA VAL A 72 -26.73 -9.34 15.90
C VAL A 72 -26.11 -9.79 17.24
N LEU A 73 -25.55 -8.87 18.02
CA LEU A 73 -25.00 -9.19 19.34
C LEU A 73 -26.04 -9.77 20.28
N THR A 74 -27.25 -9.21 20.27
CA THR A 74 -28.38 -9.74 21.10
C THR A 74 -28.71 -11.19 20.73
N PHE A 75 -28.80 -11.47 19.42
CA PHE A 75 -28.99 -12.85 18.92
C PHE A 75 -27.83 -13.75 19.36
N VAL A 76 -26.60 -13.34 19.15
CA VAL A 76 -25.39 -14.12 19.48
C VAL A 76 -25.32 -14.39 21.00
N ALA A 77 -25.59 -13.39 21.83
CA ALA A 77 -25.58 -13.53 23.30
C ALA A 77 -26.69 -14.45 23.77
N THR A 78 -27.89 -14.37 23.17
CA THR A 78 -29.02 -15.28 23.51
C THR A 78 -28.69 -16.71 23.08
N TYR A 79 -28.11 -16.89 21.90
CA TYR A 79 -27.67 -18.21 21.43
C TYR A 79 -26.61 -18.82 22.34
N GLU A 80 -25.61 -18.05 22.79
CA GLU A 80 -24.61 -18.46 23.78
C GLU A 80 -25.27 -18.90 25.10
N LEU A 81 -26.29 -18.16 25.58
CA LEU A 81 -27.02 -18.50 26.78
C LEU A 81 -27.75 -19.84 26.62
N ILE A 82 -28.42 -20.04 25.49
CA ILE A 82 -29.13 -21.30 25.18
C ILE A 82 -28.13 -22.47 25.14
N GLN A 83 -27.01 -22.33 24.46
CA GLN A 83 -25.96 -23.35 24.42
C GLN A 83 -25.46 -23.71 25.82
N MET A 84 -25.19 -22.70 26.65
CA MET A 84 -24.73 -22.91 28.03
C MET A 84 -25.75 -23.67 28.87
N LEU A 85 -27.06 -23.49 28.61
CA LEU A 85 -28.12 -24.20 29.29
C LEU A 85 -28.27 -25.65 28.79
N LEU A 86 -28.06 -25.89 27.48
CA LEU A 86 -28.23 -27.20 26.84
C LEU A 86 -27.03 -28.14 27.07
N GLU A 87 -25.81 -27.61 27.10
CA GLU A 87 -24.57 -28.41 27.30
C GLU A 87 -24.56 -29.13 28.68
N LYS A 88 -25.29 -28.63 29.67
CA LYS A 88 -25.42 -29.26 30.97
C LYS A 88 -26.70 -30.11 31.05
N ASN A 89 -26.58 -31.38 30.66
CA ASN A 89 -27.65 -32.38 30.61
C ASN A 89 -28.30 -32.71 31.99
N ASN A 90 -27.86 -32.07 33.08
CA ASN A 90 -28.43 -32.20 34.42
C ASN A 90 -28.81 -30.83 34.99
N MET A 91 -30.11 -30.50 34.93
CA MET A 91 -30.67 -29.27 35.54
C MET A 91 -30.36 -29.11 37.04
N HIS A 92 -29.83 -30.14 37.70
CA HIS A 92 -29.50 -30.13 39.14
C HIS A 92 -28.17 -29.45 39.49
N GLU A 93 -27.30 -29.18 38.51
CA GLU A 93 -26.02 -28.48 38.73
C GLU A 93 -25.93 -27.13 37.99
N PHE A 94 -27.01 -26.35 38.06
CA PHE A 94 -27.00 -25.02 37.52
C PHE A 94 -26.10 -24.12 38.35
N ASP A 95 -24.82 -23.99 37.93
CA ASP A 95 -23.83 -23.17 38.61
C ASP A 95 -24.06 -21.69 38.29
N VAL A 96 -24.47 -20.92 39.28
CA VAL A 96 -24.67 -19.47 39.22
C VAL A 96 -23.42 -18.76 38.67
N ALA A 97 -22.25 -19.32 38.88
CA ALA A 97 -20.99 -18.79 38.32
C ALA A 97 -20.98 -18.71 36.78
N ASN A 98 -21.72 -19.61 36.10
CA ASN A 98 -21.78 -19.56 34.63
C ASN A 98 -22.64 -18.39 34.13
N ILE A 99 -23.71 -18.03 34.86
CA ILE A 99 -24.50 -16.83 34.56
C ILE A 99 -23.63 -15.58 34.71
N TYR A 100 -22.85 -15.47 35.78
CA TYR A 100 -21.94 -14.34 35.97
C TYR A 100 -20.91 -14.26 34.86
N LYS A 101 -20.33 -15.37 34.40
CA LYS A 101 -19.41 -15.42 33.26
C LYS A 101 -20.09 -14.93 31.99
N TRP A 102 -21.32 -15.37 31.71
CA TRP A 102 -22.06 -14.93 30.53
C TRP A 102 -22.41 -13.44 30.60
N VAL A 103 -22.89 -12.94 31.75
CA VAL A 103 -23.17 -11.50 31.93
C VAL A 103 -21.91 -10.65 31.72
N PHE A 104 -20.80 -11.06 32.33
CA PHE A 104 -19.52 -10.35 32.17
C PHE A 104 -19.05 -10.36 30.72
N LYS A 105 -19.10 -11.52 30.04
CA LYS A 105 -18.74 -11.66 28.64
C LYS A 105 -19.60 -10.77 27.73
N THR A 106 -20.92 -10.76 27.97
CA THR A 106 -21.86 -9.93 27.22
C THR A 106 -21.62 -8.44 27.47
N ALA A 107 -21.36 -8.03 28.71
CA ALA A 107 -21.00 -6.64 29.04
C ALA A 107 -19.71 -6.21 28.33
N CYS A 108 -18.67 -7.05 28.35
CA CYS A 108 -17.45 -6.79 27.60
C CYS A 108 -17.70 -6.67 26.07
N ALA A 109 -18.53 -7.55 25.51
CA ALA A 109 -18.89 -7.52 24.10
C ALA A 109 -19.63 -6.22 23.72
N ILE A 110 -20.55 -5.73 24.57
CA ILE A 110 -21.23 -4.45 24.38
C ILE A 110 -20.22 -3.29 24.40
N LEU A 111 -19.28 -3.28 25.36
CA LEU A 111 -18.24 -2.24 25.45
C LEU A 111 -17.34 -2.24 24.20
N ILE A 112 -16.92 -3.41 23.72
CA ILE A 112 -16.12 -3.53 22.50
C ILE A 112 -16.92 -3.05 21.28
N LEU A 113 -18.19 -3.49 21.17
CA LEU A 113 -19.06 -3.12 20.06
C LEU A 113 -19.29 -1.61 20.00
N SER A 114 -19.59 -0.97 21.15
CA SER A 114 -19.81 0.49 21.24
C SER A 114 -18.58 1.30 20.85
N ASN A 115 -17.39 0.74 21.03
CA ASN A 115 -16.12 1.41 20.71
C ASN A 115 -15.45 0.86 19.45
N THR A 116 -16.15 0.05 18.65
CA THR A 116 -15.56 -0.64 17.48
C THR A 116 -14.87 0.31 16.53
N PHE A 117 -15.47 1.45 16.19
CA PHE A 117 -14.88 2.43 15.28
C PHE A 117 -13.51 2.92 15.79
N ASN A 118 -13.43 3.30 17.06
CA ASN A 118 -12.19 3.78 17.69
C ASN A 118 -11.12 2.69 17.77
N ILE A 119 -11.53 1.44 18.07
CA ILE A 119 -10.62 0.28 18.12
C ILE A 119 -10.03 0.01 16.74
N VAL A 120 -10.85 0.03 15.70
CA VAL A 120 -10.40 -0.17 14.31
C VAL A 120 -9.46 0.94 13.88
N MET A 121 -9.78 2.21 14.20
CA MET A 121 -8.89 3.33 13.91
C MET A 121 -7.54 3.20 14.62
N ALA A 122 -7.53 2.76 15.89
CA ALA A 122 -6.28 2.54 16.63
C ALA A 122 -5.37 1.48 15.95
N VAL A 123 -5.94 0.43 15.34
CA VAL A 123 -5.15 -0.55 14.56
C VAL A 123 -4.49 0.12 13.35
N PHE A 124 -5.21 0.99 12.65
CA PHE A 124 -4.64 1.71 11.52
C PHE A 124 -3.60 2.74 11.97
N ASP A 125 -3.80 3.46 13.07
CA ASP A 125 -2.84 4.43 13.62
C ASP A 125 -1.51 3.74 13.99
N VAL A 126 -1.56 2.55 14.61
CA VAL A 126 -0.37 1.75 14.88
C VAL A 126 0.33 1.32 13.59
N SER A 127 -0.43 0.85 12.61
CA SER A 127 0.11 0.46 11.30
C SER A 127 0.78 1.64 10.61
N GLN A 128 0.17 2.82 10.64
CA GLN A 128 0.70 4.05 10.04
C GLN A 128 1.96 4.55 10.76
N SER A 129 1.99 4.48 12.09
CA SER A 129 3.20 4.81 12.86
C SER A 129 4.38 3.93 12.47
N ALA A 130 4.15 2.62 12.29
CA ALA A 130 5.18 1.70 11.82
C ALA A 130 5.65 2.02 10.38
N ILE A 131 4.73 2.35 9.48
CA ILE A 131 5.04 2.75 8.09
C ILE A 131 5.86 4.05 8.07
N SER A 132 5.45 5.06 8.82
CA SER A 132 6.16 6.35 8.89
C SER A 132 7.57 6.20 9.45
N SER A 133 7.75 5.33 10.45
CA SER A 133 9.08 5.01 11.00
C SER A 133 9.97 4.31 9.96
N ALA A 134 9.41 3.38 9.18
CA ALA A 134 10.12 2.70 8.09
C ALA A 134 10.46 3.66 6.93
N ALA A 135 9.56 4.58 6.59
CA ALA A 135 9.79 5.60 5.56
C ALA A 135 10.99 6.49 5.89
N GLY A 136 11.16 6.87 7.16
CA GLY A 136 12.32 7.64 7.61
C GLY A 136 13.67 6.94 7.43
N LEU A 137 13.69 5.60 7.43
CA LEU A 137 14.90 4.82 7.17
C LEU A 137 15.24 4.74 5.68
N ILE A 138 14.26 4.93 4.81
CA ILE A 138 14.39 4.74 3.35
C ILE A 138 14.81 6.04 2.65
N GLN A 139 14.37 7.19 3.15
CA GLN A 139 14.61 8.51 2.53
C GLN A 139 16.08 8.88 2.32
N GLY A 140 17.04 8.22 2.97
CA GLY A 140 18.47 8.47 2.81
C GLY A 140 19.15 7.65 1.69
N SER A 141 18.44 6.77 0.98
CA SER A 141 19.05 5.80 0.05
C SER A 141 18.75 6.02 -1.43
N THR A 142 18.11 7.13 -1.81
CA THR A 142 17.59 7.33 -3.18
C THR A 142 18.21 8.47 -3.98
N ASP A 143 19.24 9.16 -3.46
CA ASP A 143 19.86 10.29 -4.17
C ASP A 143 20.77 9.81 -5.31
N ILE A 144 20.38 10.12 -6.54
CA ILE A 144 21.21 9.98 -7.73
C ILE A 144 22.13 11.20 -7.79
N THR A 145 23.44 10.96 -7.80
CA THR A 145 24.42 12.04 -7.78
C THR A 145 24.60 12.65 -9.17
N PRO A 146 24.86 13.98 -9.26
CA PRO A 146 25.18 14.64 -10.53
C PRO A 146 26.35 13.99 -11.29
N ASP A 147 27.30 13.37 -10.57
CA ASP A 147 28.46 12.71 -11.16
C ASP A 147 28.07 11.51 -12.03
N MET A 148 26.98 10.79 -11.69
CA MET A 148 26.47 9.67 -12.49
C MET A 148 25.89 10.13 -13.83
N LEU A 149 25.22 11.26 -13.85
CA LEU A 149 24.67 11.85 -15.08
C LEU A 149 25.80 12.35 -16.01
N ALA A 150 26.86 12.93 -15.46
CA ALA A 150 28.03 13.38 -16.22
C ALA A 150 28.81 12.21 -16.87
N GLU A 151 28.91 11.06 -16.19
CA GLU A 151 29.53 9.86 -16.76
C GLU A 151 28.69 9.28 -17.92
N LEU A 152 27.36 9.31 -17.81
CA LEU A 152 26.43 8.94 -18.87
C LEU A 152 26.57 9.86 -20.07
N GLU A 153 26.63 11.18 -19.87
CA GLU A 153 26.78 12.17 -20.93
C GLU A 153 28.10 11.96 -21.75
N THR A 154 29.21 11.75 -21.06
CA THR A 154 30.49 11.42 -21.70
C THR A 154 30.45 10.14 -22.55
N THR A 155 29.69 9.14 -22.09
CA THR A 155 29.50 7.89 -22.83
C THR A 155 28.66 8.11 -24.09
N LEU A 156 27.59 8.93 -24.01
CA LEU A 156 26.74 9.28 -25.14
C LEU A 156 27.50 10.12 -26.20
N GLU A 157 28.37 11.02 -25.77
CA GLU A 157 29.20 11.84 -26.68
C GLU A 157 30.14 10.97 -27.54
N ALA A 158 30.61 9.85 -27.00
CA ALA A 158 31.49 8.90 -27.70
C ALA A 158 30.76 7.98 -28.69
N MET A 159 29.40 8.00 -28.72
CA MET A 159 28.60 7.10 -29.58
C MET A 159 28.36 7.67 -30.97
N ASP A 160 28.22 6.79 -31.97
CA ASP A 160 27.82 7.17 -33.34
C ASP A 160 26.33 7.59 -33.39
N LEU A 161 25.96 8.39 -34.42
CA LEU A 161 24.59 8.90 -34.60
C LEU A 161 23.50 7.82 -34.69
N GLY A 162 23.81 6.68 -35.34
CA GLY A 162 22.85 5.58 -35.50
C GLY A 162 22.38 4.99 -34.15
N PRO A 163 23.32 4.55 -33.31
CA PRO A 163 23.02 4.13 -31.91
C PRO A 163 22.34 5.21 -31.08
N LEU A 164 22.77 6.48 -31.18
CA LEU A 164 22.14 7.60 -30.46
C LEU A 164 20.68 7.79 -30.84
N LEU A 165 20.32 7.69 -32.10
CA LEU A 165 18.93 7.79 -32.57
C LEU A 165 18.09 6.65 -32.05
N GLY A 166 18.64 5.43 -31.99
CA GLY A 166 18.03 4.27 -31.38
C GLY A 166 17.76 4.48 -29.88
N LEU A 167 18.76 5.01 -29.16
CA LEU A 167 18.62 5.33 -27.73
C LEU A 167 17.60 6.43 -27.44
N TRP A 168 17.55 7.47 -28.28
CA TRP A 168 16.57 8.53 -28.16
C TRP A 168 15.13 8.01 -28.30
N LEU A 169 14.89 7.15 -29.30
CA LEU A 169 13.59 6.48 -29.44
C LEU A 169 13.26 5.61 -28.24
N GLN A 170 14.23 4.83 -27.75
CA GLN A 170 14.04 3.96 -26.57
C GLN A 170 13.80 4.78 -25.31
N SER A 171 14.54 5.87 -25.09
CA SER A 171 14.35 6.74 -23.92
C SER A 171 12.96 7.41 -23.91
N SER A 172 12.40 7.70 -25.08
CA SER A 172 11.03 8.26 -25.19
C SER A 172 9.95 7.29 -24.73
N ILE A 173 10.17 5.97 -24.82
CA ILE A 173 9.26 4.94 -24.33
C ILE A 173 9.20 4.96 -22.79
N ILE A 174 10.27 5.39 -22.12
CA ILE A 174 10.34 5.49 -20.65
C ILE A 174 9.25 6.43 -20.13
N GLY A 175 9.07 7.60 -20.74
CA GLY A 175 8.05 8.56 -20.32
C GLY A 175 6.64 7.98 -20.29
N VAL A 176 6.27 7.20 -21.33
CA VAL A 176 4.98 6.52 -21.40
C VAL A 176 4.87 5.44 -20.32
N THR A 177 5.93 4.66 -20.11
CA THR A 177 5.97 3.62 -19.09
C THR A 177 5.80 4.22 -17.70
N MET A 178 6.43 5.36 -17.40
CA MET A 178 6.33 6.05 -16.12
C MET A 178 4.93 6.63 -15.88
N GLN A 179 4.24 7.13 -16.92
CA GLN A 179 2.85 7.57 -16.78
C GLN A 179 1.92 6.42 -16.43
N ILE A 180 2.06 5.28 -17.10
CA ILE A 180 1.28 4.06 -16.79
C ILE A 180 1.55 3.62 -15.35
N MET A 181 2.82 3.64 -14.93
CA MET A 181 3.22 3.32 -13.57
C MET A 181 2.54 4.25 -12.55
N GLY A 182 2.55 5.57 -12.80
CA GLY A 182 1.88 6.54 -11.94
C GLY A 182 0.40 6.22 -11.72
N ILE A 183 -0.30 5.81 -12.79
CA ILE A 183 -1.71 5.39 -12.70
C ILE A 183 -1.86 4.11 -11.87
N ILE A 184 -1.00 3.12 -12.07
CA ILE A 184 -1.03 1.86 -11.31
C ILE A 184 -0.82 2.13 -9.82
N ILE A 185 0.19 2.92 -9.47
CA ILE A 185 0.49 3.31 -8.09
C ILE A 185 -0.70 4.04 -7.48
N PHE A 186 -1.26 5.02 -8.20
CA PHE A 186 -2.45 5.73 -7.76
C PHE A 186 -3.59 4.77 -7.41
N VAL A 187 -3.95 3.85 -8.32
CA VAL A 187 -5.02 2.88 -8.11
C VAL A 187 -4.75 1.99 -6.90
N LEU A 188 -3.51 1.55 -6.70
CA LEU A 188 -3.16 0.67 -5.57
C LEU A 188 -3.19 1.40 -4.22
N VAL A 189 -2.63 2.60 -4.15
CA VAL A 189 -2.56 3.38 -2.89
C VAL A 189 -3.94 3.90 -2.49
N TYR A 190 -4.67 4.49 -3.45
CA TYR A 190 -6.02 4.98 -3.19
C TYR A 190 -7.02 3.85 -3.01
N GLY A 191 -6.87 2.75 -3.75
CA GLY A 191 -7.70 1.54 -3.60
C GLY A 191 -7.57 0.95 -2.20
N ARG A 192 -6.35 0.88 -1.64
CA ARG A 192 -6.12 0.48 -0.25
C ARG A 192 -6.86 1.38 0.74
N MET A 193 -6.82 2.71 0.54
CA MET A 193 -7.51 3.63 1.45
C MET A 193 -9.03 3.47 1.39
N LEU A 194 -9.60 3.23 0.20
CA LEU A 194 -11.02 2.91 0.05
C LEU A 194 -11.36 1.58 0.75
N GLU A 195 -10.52 0.57 0.65
CA GLU A 195 -10.69 -0.71 1.34
C GLU A 195 -10.69 -0.53 2.87
N ILE A 196 -9.80 0.31 3.42
CA ILE A 196 -9.79 0.70 4.83
C ILE A 196 -11.14 1.30 5.24
N TYR A 197 -11.66 2.25 4.48
CA TYR A 197 -12.95 2.87 4.78
C TYR A 197 -14.12 1.88 4.71
N LEU A 198 -14.14 1.00 3.70
CA LEU A 198 -15.18 -0.04 3.59
C LEU A 198 -15.13 -1.01 4.76
N LEU A 199 -13.96 -1.52 5.12
CA LEU A 199 -13.80 -2.38 6.29
C LEU A 199 -14.24 -1.68 7.57
N THR A 200 -13.85 -0.43 7.76
CA THR A 200 -14.20 0.35 8.95
C THR A 200 -15.69 0.63 9.04
N SER A 201 -16.35 0.93 7.91
CA SER A 201 -17.79 1.23 7.90
C SER A 201 -18.63 0.07 8.40
N LEU A 202 -18.27 -1.17 8.07
CA LEU A 202 -19.00 -2.39 8.41
C LEU A 202 -18.46 -3.10 9.66
N ALA A 203 -17.43 -2.57 10.29
CA ALA A 203 -16.72 -3.17 11.42
C ALA A 203 -17.62 -3.70 12.56
N PRO A 204 -18.69 -2.99 12.98
CA PRO A 204 -19.51 -3.46 14.08
C PRO A 204 -20.18 -4.82 13.83
N LEU A 205 -20.53 -5.16 12.57
CA LEU A 205 -21.22 -6.42 12.26
C LEU A 205 -20.37 -7.67 12.58
N PRO A 206 -19.16 -7.84 12.01
CA PRO A 206 -18.33 -9.00 12.34
C PRO A 206 -17.84 -8.96 13.79
N VAL A 207 -17.61 -7.77 14.37
CA VAL A 207 -17.19 -7.66 15.79
C VAL A 207 -18.28 -8.18 16.74
N ALA A 208 -19.57 -7.95 16.43
CA ALA A 208 -20.68 -8.49 17.22
C ALA A 208 -20.66 -10.03 17.33
N THR A 209 -20.12 -10.73 16.33
CA THR A 209 -20.04 -12.21 16.33
C THR A 209 -18.95 -12.75 17.27
N LEU A 210 -17.97 -11.93 17.67
CA LEU A 210 -16.88 -12.36 18.57
C LEU A 210 -17.37 -12.80 19.96
N ALA A 211 -18.60 -12.42 20.33
CA ALA A 211 -19.19 -12.78 21.59
C ALA A 211 -19.45 -14.31 21.76
N ASN A 212 -19.55 -15.05 20.66
CA ASN A 212 -19.74 -16.51 20.71
C ASN A 212 -18.59 -17.23 19.99
N ARG A 213 -18.17 -18.38 20.54
CA ARG A 213 -17.02 -19.14 20.00
C ARG A 213 -17.31 -19.79 18.64
N GLU A 214 -18.52 -20.28 18.43
CA GLU A 214 -18.92 -20.95 17.19
C GLU A 214 -19.17 -19.95 16.06
N LEU A 215 -19.84 -18.83 16.37
CA LEU A 215 -20.17 -17.78 15.41
C LEU A 215 -19.03 -16.77 15.23
N GLY A 216 -18.04 -16.77 16.11
CA GLY A 216 -16.94 -15.81 16.16
C GLY A 216 -15.95 -15.88 14.98
N GLY A 217 -16.05 -16.90 14.10
CA GLY A 217 -15.20 -17.05 12.94
C GLY A 217 -15.21 -15.83 12.02
N ALA A 218 -16.37 -15.22 11.79
CA ALA A 218 -16.52 -14.01 10.99
C ALA A 218 -15.75 -12.82 11.60
N GLY A 219 -15.89 -12.60 12.91
CA GLY A 219 -15.17 -11.56 13.63
C GLY A 219 -13.66 -11.77 13.64
N GLN A 220 -13.19 -13.02 13.82
CA GLN A 220 -11.76 -13.35 13.77
C GLN A 220 -11.17 -13.11 12.38
N ASN A 221 -11.85 -13.54 11.32
CA ASN A 221 -11.40 -13.28 9.95
C ASN A 221 -11.40 -11.79 9.61
N TYR A 222 -12.39 -11.05 10.11
CA TYR A 222 -12.42 -9.60 9.98
C TYR A 222 -11.19 -8.94 10.62
N LEU A 223 -10.83 -9.31 11.84
CA LEU A 223 -9.63 -8.77 12.51
C LEU A 223 -8.37 -9.10 11.73
N LYS A 224 -8.23 -10.31 11.20
CA LYS A 224 -7.11 -10.67 10.31
C LYS A 224 -7.07 -9.81 9.05
N SER A 225 -8.22 -9.57 8.41
CA SER A 225 -8.32 -8.69 7.24
C SER A 225 -7.95 -7.25 7.57
N LEU A 226 -8.34 -6.76 8.73
CA LEU A 226 -8.00 -5.43 9.21
C LEU A 226 -6.48 -5.24 9.33
N PHE A 227 -5.79 -6.19 9.99
CA PHE A 227 -4.33 -6.19 10.08
C PHE A 227 -3.68 -6.34 8.69
N THR A 228 -4.23 -7.19 7.84
CA THR A 228 -3.75 -7.38 6.46
C THR A 228 -3.70 -6.06 5.70
N VAL A 229 -4.80 -5.32 5.66
CA VAL A 229 -4.90 -4.05 4.93
C VAL A 229 -4.09 -2.96 5.63
N GLY A 230 -4.07 -2.95 6.97
CA GLY A 230 -3.24 -2.03 7.75
C GLY A 230 -1.75 -2.16 7.41
N PHE A 231 -1.21 -3.37 7.42
CA PHE A 231 0.21 -3.62 7.17
C PHE A 231 0.58 -3.79 5.68
N GLN A 232 -0.38 -3.91 4.78
CA GLN A 232 -0.11 -3.90 3.33
C GLN A 232 0.67 -2.65 2.91
N GLY A 233 0.40 -1.50 3.55
CA GLY A 233 1.15 -0.27 3.31
C GLY A 233 2.64 -0.40 3.57
N MET A 234 3.05 -1.15 4.60
CA MET A 234 4.46 -1.42 4.86
C MET A 234 5.09 -2.26 3.72
N LEU A 235 4.37 -3.25 3.19
CA LEU A 235 4.86 -4.04 2.06
C LEU A 235 5.01 -3.19 0.80
N ILE A 236 4.07 -2.28 0.54
CA ILE A 236 4.17 -1.30 -0.56
C ILE A 236 5.45 -0.47 -0.39
N LEU A 237 5.68 0.07 0.81
CA LEU A 237 6.85 0.88 1.10
C LEU A 237 8.16 0.09 0.90
N VAL A 238 8.23 -1.16 1.38
CA VAL A 238 9.39 -2.04 1.19
C VAL A 238 9.64 -2.32 -0.28
N CYS A 239 8.60 -2.61 -1.07
CA CYS A 239 8.74 -2.81 -2.52
C CYS A 239 9.32 -1.58 -3.22
N VAL A 240 8.85 -0.39 -2.84
CA VAL A 240 9.32 0.89 -3.40
C VAL A 240 10.77 1.16 -3.00
N ALA A 241 11.14 0.85 -1.75
CA ALA A 241 12.53 0.98 -1.27
C ALA A 241 13.50 0.06 -2.03
N ILE A 242 13.12 -1.21 -2.22
CA ILE A 242 13.91 -2.17 -3.00
C ILE A 242 14.08 -1.66 -4.45
N TYR A 243 13.00 -1.17 -5.05
CA TYR A 243 13.04 -0.59 -6.39
C TYR A 243 14.01 0.59 -6.47
N ALA A 244 13.97 1.52 -5.52
CA ALA A 244 14.85 2.68 -5.48
C ALA A 244 16.34 2.26 -5.45
N VAL A 245 16.70 1.28 -4.61
CA VAL A 245 18.07 0.75 -4.53
C VAL A 245 18.49 0.06 -5.86
N LEU A 246 17.58 -0.70 -6.49
CA LEU A 246 17.87 -1.35 -7.77
C LEU A 246 18.10 -0.35 -8.90
N ILE A 247 17.35 0.75 -8.94
CA ILE A 247 17.54 1.81 -9.93
C ILE A 247 18.89 2.52 -9.75
N GLN A 248 19.31 2.78 -8.53
CA GLN A 248 20.64 3.34 -8.26
C GLN A 248 21.77 2.44 -8.78
N GLY A 249 21.65 1.13 -8.57
CA GLY A 249 22.63 0.17 -9.09
C GLY A 249 22.75 0.17 -10.62
N ILE A 250 21.68 0.52 -11.34
CA ILE A 250 21.71 0.66 -12.79
C ILE A 250 22.41 1.96 -13.21
N ALA A 251 22.10 3.07 -12.56
CA ALA A 251 22.69 4.37 -12.87
C ALA A 251 24.24 4.36 -12.78
N THR A 252 24.78 3.45 -11.93
CA THR A 252 26.25 3.30 -11.76
C THR A 252 26.91 2.34 -12.75
N SER A 253 26.16 1.71 -13.66
CA SER A 253 26.69 0.64 -14.52
C SER A 253 27.54 1.09 -15.72
N GLY A 254 27.54 2.39 -16.04
CA GLY A 254 28.27 2.94 -17.20
C GLY A 254 27.78 2.44 -18.57
N ASP A 255 26.69 1.67 -18.62
CA ASP A 255 26.06 1.19 -19.86
C ASP A 255 24.70 1.90 -20.08
N PRO A 256 24.60 2.89 -20.96
CA PRO A 256 23.37 3.64 -21.20
C PRO A 256 22.21 2.77 -21.70
N ILE A 257 22.52 1.78 -22.56
CA ILE A 257 21.48 0.88 -23.12
C ILE A 257 20.96 -0.04 -22.04
N GLY A 258 21.87 -0.65 -21.29
CA GLY A 258 21.51 -1.49 -20.14
C GLY A 258 20.76 -0.72 -19.07
N SER A 259 21.10 0.54 -18.82
CA SER A 259 20.42 1.41 -17.87
C SER A 259 18.97 1.69 -18.26
N ILE A 260 18.70 1.97 -19.54
CA ILE A 260 17.35 2.21 -20.06
C ILE A 260 16.47 0.95 -19.90
N TRP A 261 16.93 -0.18 -20.43
CA TRP A 261 16.17 -1.43 -20.38
C TRP A 261 16.05 -2.00 -18.97
N GLY A 262 17.08 -1.86 -18.14
CA GLY A 262 17.06 -2.24 -16.74
C GLY A 262 16.02 -1.44 -15.96
N THR A 263 15.95 -0.12 -16.18
CA THR A 263 14.95 0.74 -15.54
C THR A 263 13.53 0.35 -15.92
N ILE A 264 13.25 0.12 -17.21
CA ILE A 264 11.94 -0.35 -17.67
C ILE A 264 11.61 -1.70 -17.00
N GLY A 265 12.56 -2.64 -17.00
CA GLY A 265 12.39 -3.96 -16.41
C GLY A 265 12.07 -3.92 -14.91
N TYR A 266 12.82 -3.14 -14.13
CA TYR A 266 12.57 -2.98 -12.69
C TYR A 266 11.28 -2.23 -12.41
N THR A 267 10.91 -1.27 -13.27
CA THR A 267 9.65 -0.56 -13.19
C THR A 267 8.46 -1.51 -13.36
N VAL A 268 8.49 -2.36 -14.38
CA VAL A 268 7.48 -3.39 -14.60
C VAL A 268 7.46 -4.39 -13.44
N LEU A 269 8.62 -4.81 -12.95
CA LEU A 269 8.74 -5.68 -11.78
C LEU A 269 8.08 -5.06 -10.54
N LEU A 270 8.33 -3.77 -10.26
CA LEU A 270 7.69 -3.05 -9.16
C LEU A 270 6.17 -3.09 -9.29
N CYS A 271 5.62 -2.79 -10.48
CA CYS A 271 4.17 -2.87 -10.71
C CYS A 271 3.60 -4.23 -10.32
N PHE A 272 4.22 -5.32 -10.81
CA PHE A 272 3.78 -6.67 -10.48
C PHE A 272 3.90 -6.99 -8.99
N MET A 273 4.96 -6.54 -8.34
CA MET A 273 5.14 -6.74 -6.90
C MET A 273 4.11 -5.96 -6.09
N LEU A 274 3.80 -4.72 -6.47
CA LEU A 274 2.77 -3.92 -5.80
C LEU A 274 1.40 -4.60 -5.85
N PHE A 275 1.00 -5.18 -6.99
CA PHE A 275 -0.24 -5.96 -7.09
C PHE A 275 -0.25 -7.18 -6.17
N LYS A 276 0.90 -7.79 -5.93
CA LYS A 276 1.02 -8.97 -5.05
C LYS A 276 1.04 -8.63 -3.56
N THR A 277 1.27 -7.37 -3.18
CA THR A 277 1.40 -6.99 -1.76
C THR A 277 0.18 -7.35 -0.93
N GLY A 278 -1.03 -7.18 -1.46
CA GLY A 278 -2.28 -7.60 -0.80
C GLY A 278 -2.30 -9.10 -0.52
N GLY A 279 -2.01 -9.93 -1.52
CA GLY A 279 -1.97 -11.38 -1.36
C GLY A 279 -0.84 -11.87 -0.43
N ILE A 280 0.30 -11.16 -0.39
CA ILE A 280 1.39 -11.46 0.55
C ILE A 280 0.94 -11.12 1.98
N ALA A 281 0.33 -9.96 2.18
CA ALA A 281 -0.21 -9.56 3.48
C ALA A 281 -1.26 -10.56 3.99
N GLN A 282 -2.18 -11.00 3.12
CA GLN A 282 -3.19 -12.02 3.47
C GLN A 282 -2.55 -13.33 3.97
N ARG A 283 -1.49 -13.80 3.31
CA ARG A 283 -0.77 -15.01 3.73
C ARG A 283 -0.06 -14.84 5.08
N ILE A 284 0.51 -13.66 5.33
CA ILE A 284 1.21 -13.36 6.59
C ILE A 284 0.23 -13.37 7.76
N PHE A 285 -0.94 -12.76 7.60
CA PHE A 285 -1.93 -12.64 8.68
C PHE A 285 -2.97 -13.76 8.68
N GLY A 286 -2.92 -14.69 7.71
CA GLY A 286 -3.86 -15.81 7.59
C GLY A 286 -5.29 -15.34 7.36
N ALA A 287 -5.50 -14.26 6.64
CA ALA A 287 -6.81 -13.78 6.21
C ALA A 287 -7.24 -14.57 4.96
N HIS A 288 -8.40 -15.22 5.06
CA HIS A 288 -8.98 -16.04 3.98
C HIS A 288 -10.36 -15.51 3.63
#